data_e60e84dc9add08f111c75ae576e9a7bd
#
_entry.id   e60e84dc9add08f111c75ae576e9a7bd
#
_cell.length_a   1.000
_cell.length_b   1.000
_cell.length_c   1.000
_cell.angle_alpha   90.00
_cell.angle_beta   90.00
_cell.angle_gamma   90.00
#
_symmetry.space_group_name_H-M   'P 1'
#
loop_
_entity.id
_entity.type
_entity.pdbx_description
1 polymer ?
#
loop_
_entity_poly.entity_id
_entity_poly.type
_entity_poly.pdbx_seq_one_letter_code
_entity_poly.pdbx_strand_id
1 'polypeptide(L)'
;MDMLEENLRDWLATDLGEIAGSCMPFGKYGPEHYPPSGVPLYDLPLEYLCWFEKKGWPKGRIGELLRILHQLKTDGCDEVFDRFRQARGGRTPLRQR
;
A
#
# COMPACT_ATOMS: atom_id res chain seq x y z
N MET A 1 14.24 -26.86 -2.27
CA MET A 1 13.58 -25.70 -1.64
C MET A 1 12.41 -26.18 -0.82
N ASP A 2 12.29 -25.61 0.36
CA ASP A 2 11.30 -26.02 1.34
C ASP A 2 9.89 -25.61 0.91
N MET A 3 8.89 -26.47 1.09
CA MET A 3 7.49 -26.17 0.78
C MET A 3 6.97 -24.96 1.53
N LEU A 4 7.42 -24.79 2.77
CA LEU A 4 7.04 -23.66 3.59
C LEU A 4 7.53 -22.35 2.98
N GLU A 5 8.72 -22.34 2.43
CA GLU A 5 9.29 -21.17 1.78
C GLU A 5 8.52 -20.81 0.50
N GLU A 6 8.12 -21.81 -0.28
CA GLU A 6 7.31 -21.60 -1.48
C GLU A 6 5.93 -21.01 -1.14
N ASN A 7 5.28 -21.56 -0.11
CA ASN A 7 3.97 -21.08 0.31
C ASN A 7 4.03 -19.64 0.80
N LEU A 8 5.07 -19.30 1.57
CA LEU A 8 5.27 -17.95 2.05
C LEU A 8 5.50 -16.98 0.90
N ARG A 9 6.30 -17.39 -0.07
CA ARG A 9 6.60 -16.58 -1.25
C ARG A 9 5.35 -16.30 -2.06
N ASP A 10 4.51 -17.33 -2.29
CA ASP A 10 3.26 -17.19 -3.02
C ASP A 10 2.29 -16.25 -2.30
N TRP A 11 2.19 -16.41 -0.98
CA TRP A 11 1.32 -15.56 -0.16
C TRP A 11 1.75 -14.09 -0.23
N LEU A 12 3.05 -13.83 -0.05
CA LEU A 12 3.58 -12.48 -0.12
C LEU A 12 3.41 -11.89 -1.52
N ALA A 13 3.63 -12.70 -2.55
CA ALA A 13 3.48 -12.24 -3.91
C ALA A 13 2.04 -11.82 -4.21
N THR A 14 1.04 -12.55 -3.70
CA THR A 14 -0.36 -12.22 -3.89
C THR A 14 -0.72 -10.91 -3.23
N ASP A 15 -0.37 -10.74 -1.95
CA ASP A 15 -0.69 -9.52 -1.21
C ASP A 15 0.08 -8.31 -1.76
N LEU A 16 1.36 -8.49 -2.03
CA LEU A 16 2.18 -7.43 -2.61
C LEU A 16 1.68 -7.04 -3.99
N GLY A 17 1.25 -8.02 -4.78
CA GLY A 17 0.69 -7.78 -6.09
C GLY A 17 -0.58 -6.95 -6.04
N GLU A 18 -1.47 -7.26 -5.11
CA GLU A 18 -2.69 -6.48 -4.93
C GLU A 18 -2.39 -5.05 -4.47
N ILE A 19 -1.48 -4.90 -3.52
CA ILE A 19 -1.08 -3.57 -3.05
C ILE A 19 -0.48 -2.78 -4.21
N ALA A 20 0.38 -3.42 -5.00
CA ALA A 20 1.04 -2.76 -6.13
C ALA A 20 0.07 -2.34 -7.21
N GLY A 21 -1.03 -3.09 -7.38
CA GLY A 21 -2.03 -2.81 -8.41
C GLY A 21 -3.22 -1.98 -7.93
N SER A 22 -3.24 -1.56 -6.67
CA SER A 22 -4.39 -0.88 -6.08
C SER A 22 -4.09 0.56 -5.72
N CYS A 23 -5.14 1.40 -5.77
CA CYS A 23 -5.06 2.80 -5.36
C CYS A 23 -6.03 3.02 -4.21
N MET A 24 -5.82 4.12 -3.48
CA MET A 24 -6.69 4.47 -2.35
C MET A 24 -8.08 4.84 -2.88
N PRO A 25 -9.14 4.11 -2.48
CA PRO A 25 -10.45 4.30 -3.10
C PRO A 25 -11.29 5.42 -2.49
N PHE A 26 -10.86 6.03 -1.40
CA PHE A 26 -11.65 7.04 -0.71
C PHE A 26 -10.77 7.94 0.16
N GLY A 27 -11.37 9.00 0.68
CA GLY A 27 -10.74 9.87 1.67
C GLY A 27 -9.70 10.82 1.09
N LYS A 28 -8.81 11.27 1.96
CA LYS A 28 -7.81 12.30 1.65
C LYS A 28 -6.94 11.98 0.43
N TYR A 29 -6.66 10.70 0.22
CA TYR A 29 -5.81 10.24 -0.89
C TYR A 29 -6.59 9.48 -1.95
N GLY A 30 -7.91 9.57 -1.92
CA GLY A 30 -8.77 8.91 -2.89
C GLY A 30 -8.91 9.68 -4.21
N PRO A 31 -9.71 9.16 -5.15
CA PRO A 31 -9.83 9.75 -6.49
C PRO A 31 -10.44 11.14 -6.53
N GLU A 32 -11.15 11.55 -5.48
CA GLU A 32 -11.69 12.91 -5.40
C GLU A 32 -10.59 13.95 -5.38
N HIS A 33 -9.47 13.64 -4.73
CA HIS A 33 -8.34 14.56 -4.59
C HIS A 33 -7.17 14.18 -5.50
N TYR A 34 -7.11 12.95 -5.94
CA TYR A 34 -6.06 12.42 -6.80
C TYR A 34 -6.67 11.63 -7.96
N PRO A 35 -7.34 12.31 -8.91
CA PRO A 35 -7.96 11.61 -10.04
C PRO A 35 -6.89 10.98 -10.94
N PRO A 36 -7.26 9.95 -11.72
CA PRO A 36 -8.60 9.35 -11.81
C PRO A 36 -8.86 8.26 -10.77
N SER A 37 -7.85 7.70 -10.13
CA SER A 37 -7.99 6.48 -9.34
C SER A 37 -7.60 6.62 -7.87
N GLY A 38 -7.02 7.75 -7.48
CA GLY A 38 -6.45 7.90 -6.15
C GLY A 38 -4.95 7.58 -6.13
N VAL A 39 -4.32 7.79 -4.98
CA VAL A 39 -2.89 7.53 -4.79
C VAL A 39 -2.65 6.03 -4.74
N PRO A 40 -1.63 5.50 -5.43
CA PRO A 40 -1.26 4.09 -5.26
C PRO A 40 -1.03 3.77 -3.80
N LEU A 41 -1.49 2.61 -3.35
CA LEU A 41 -1.40 2.26 -1.93
C LEU A 41 0.02 2.37 -1.40
N TYR A 42 1.00 1.92 -2.16
CA TYR A 42 2.39 1.92 -1.69
C TYR A 42 2.99 3.33 -1.54
N ASP A 43 2.36 4.36 -2.08
CA ASP A 43 2.80 5.74 -1.92
C ASP A 43 2.12 6.48 -0.77
N LEU A 44 1.22 5.82 -0.05
CA LEU A 44 0.56 6.42 1.11
C LEU A 44 1.58 6.69 2.23
N PRO A 45 1.52 7.87 2.87
CA PRO A 45 2.45 8.17 3.97
C PRO A 45 2.21 7.25 5.17
N LEU A 46 3.28 6.90 5.87
CA LEU A 46 3.18 6.08 7.08
C LEU A 46 2.28 6.72 8.13
N GLU A 47 2.34 8.03 8.28
CA GLU A 47 1.48 8.76 9.23
C GLU A 47 0.00 8.51 8.98
N TYR A 48 -0.41 8.44 7.73
CA TYR A 48 -1.79 8.17 7.36
C TYR A 48 -2.19 6.76 7.77
N LEU A 49 -1.30 5.81 7.56
CA LEU A 49 -1.53 4.42 7.96
C LEU A 49 -1.58 4.29 9.49
N CYS A 50 -0.72 5.02 10.19
CA CYS A 50 -0.74 5.05 11.65
C CYS A 50 -2.04 5.64 12.19
N TRP A 51 -2.63 6.59 11.47
CA TRP A 51 -3.92 7.15 11.84
C TRP A 51 -5.00 6.08 11.84
N PHE A 52 -5.02 5.23 10.80
CA PHE A 52 -5.97 4.11 10.75
C PHE A 52 -5.74 3.12 11.88
N GLU A 53 -4.49 2.87 12.25
CA GLU A 53 -4.21 1.98 13.36
C GLU A 53 -4.83 2.48 14.66
N LYS A 54 -4.85 3.78 14.87
CA LYS A 54 -5.46 4.37 16.05
C LYS A 54 -6.97 4.43 15.99
N LYS A 55 -7.52 4.74 14.83
CA LYS A 55 -8.95 4.96 14.65
C LYS A 55 -9.73 3.72 14.23
N GLY A 56 -9.04 2.73 13.72
CA GLY A 56 -9.64 1.52 13.19
C GLY A 56 -9.47 1.42 11.68
N TRP A 57 -9.19 0.22 11.24
CA TRP A 57 -8.97 -0.05 9.81
C TRP A 57 -10.29 -0.14 9.07
N PRO A 58 -10.35 0.30 7.80
CA PRO A 58 -11.55 0.09 6.99
C PRO A 58 -11.91 -1.39 6.91
N LYS A 59 -13.17 -1.66 6.74
CA LYS A 59 -13.66 -3.02 6.58
C LYS A 59 -13.33 -3.55 5.20
N GLY A 60 -13.21 -4.87 5.09
CA GLY A 60 -13.01 -5.53 3.82
C GLY A 60 -11.55 -5.62 3.40
N ARG A 61 -11.33 -5.98 2.16
CA ARG A 61 -10.00 -6.26 1.64
C ARG A 61 -9.09 -5.03 1.68
N ILE A 62 -9.64 -3.84 1.45
CA ILE A 62 -8.84 -2.62 1.50
C ILE A 62 -8.20 -2.43 2.88
N GLY A 63 -8.93 -2.70 3.94
CA GLY A 63 -8.38 -2.62 5.29
C GLY A 63 -7.27 -3.61 5.53
N GLU A 64 -7.42 -4.84 5.02
CA GLU A 64 -6.37 -5.85 5.11
C GLU A 64 -5.10 -5.40 4.40
N LEU A 65 -5.25 -4.86 3.19
CA LEU A 65 -4.10 -4.39 2.40
C LEU A 65 -3.39 -3.23 3.09
N LEU A 66 -4.15 -2.30 3.66
CA LEU A 66 -3.59 -1.16 4.38
C LEU A 66 -2.83 -1.61 5.63
N ARG A 67 -3.33 -2.62 6.33
CA ARG A 67 -2.63 -3.18 7.51
C ARG A 67 -1.31 -3.81 7.11
N ILE A 68 -1.30 -4.58 6.04
CA ILE A 68 -0.09 -5.22 5.53
C ILE A 68 0.92 -4.14 5.13
N LEU A 69 0.46 -3.13 4.42
CA LEU A 69 1.31 -2.00 4.00
C LEU A 69 1.89 -1.27 5.20
N HIS A 70 1.07 -1.03 6.22
CA HIS A 70 1.52 -0.40 7.46
C HIS A 70 2.67 -1.18 8.09
N GLN A 71 2.53 -2.50 8.16
CA GLN A 71 3.56 -3.36 8.73
C GLN A 71 4.84 -3.31 7.91
N LEU A 72 4.71 -3.38 6.58
CA LEU A 72 5.87 -3.32 5.69
C LEU A 72 6.62 -2.00 5.84
N LYS A 73 5.91 -0.89 5.88
CA LYS A 73 6.55 0.42 6.02
C LYS A 73 7.18 0.59 7.41
N THR A 74 6.51 0.10 8.45
CA THR A 74 7.03 0.14 9.81
C THR A 74 8.33 -0.65 9.93
N ASP A 75 8.40 -1.79 9.25
CA ASP A 75 9.57 -2.66 9.26
C ASP A 75 10.69 -2.20 8.31
N GLY A 76 10.50 -1.10 7.62
CA GLY A 76 11.49 -0.58 6.69
C GLY A 76 11.56 -1.33 5.37
N CYS A 77 10.49 -2.01 5.00
CA CYS A 77 10.44 -2.84 3.79
C CYS A 77 9.77 -2.15 2.60
N ASP A 78 9.57 -0.84 2.68
CA ASP A 78 8.88 -0.06 1.65
C ASP A 78 9.57 -0.15 0.29
N GLU A 79 10.87 -0.39 0.27
CA GLU A 79 11.66 -0.47 -0.95
C GLU A 79 11.22 -1.60 -1.90
N VAL A 80 10.47 -2.58 -1.40
CA VAL A 80 9.94 -3.66 -2.25
C VAL A 80 9.04 -3.11 -3.36
N PHE A 81 8.52 -1.91 -3.19
CA PHE A 81 7.66 -1.26 -4.17
C PHE A 81 8.40 -0.33 -5.15
N ASP A 82 9.71 -0.15 -4.98
CA ASP A 82 10.48 0.79 -5.80
C ASP A 82 10.42 0.46 -7.29
N ARG A 83 10.42 -0.81 -7.63
CA ARG A 83 10.29 -1.28 -9.00
C ARG A 83 9.00 -0.76 -9.64
N PHE A 84 7.91 -0.77 -8.90
CA PHE A 84 6.61 -0.31 -9.39
C PHE A 84 6.58 1.22 -9.51
N ARG A 85 7.23 1.91 -8.57
CA ARG A 85 7.34 3.37 -8.63
C ARG A 85 8.12 3.80 -9.85
N GLN A 86 9.23 3.14 -10.13
CA GLN A 86 10.07 3.44 -11.29
C GLN A 86 9.30 3.23 -12.59
N ALA A 87 8.52 2.16 -12.69
CA ALA A 87 7.71 1.88 -13.86
C ALA A 87 6.64 2.95 -14.11
N ARG A 88 6.23 3.68 -13.07
CA ARG A 88 5.23 4.74 -13.17
C ARG A 88 5.83 6.14 -13.26
N GLY A 89 7.15 6.26 -13.31
CA GLY A 89 7.83 7.54 -13.40
C GLY A 89 8.20 8.14 -12.04
N GLY A 90 8.22 7.35 -10.98
CA GLY A 90 8.62 7.77 -9.65
C GLY A 90 7.45 7.85 -8.66
N ARG A 91 7.71 8.43 -7.50
CA ARG A 91 6.69 8.57 -6.46
C ARG A 91 5.63 9.58 -6.86
N THR A 92 4.39 9.30 -6.47
CA THR A 92 3.28 10.22 -6.66
C THR A 92 3.50 11.47 -5.80
N PRO A 93 3.48 12.68 -6.39
CA PRO A 93 3.59 13.89 -5.59
C PRO A 93 2.34 14.04 -4.72
N LEU A 94 2.53 14.11 -3.42
CA LEU A 94 1.42 14.27 -2.49
C LEU A 94 1.29 15.74 -2.12
N ARG A 95 0.06 16.23 -2.15
CA ARG A 95 -0.21 17.62 -1.76
C ARG A 95 -0.05 17.77 -0.26
N GLN A 96 0.69 18.78 0.13
CA GLN A 96 0.83 19.15 1.53
C GLN A 96 -0.05 20.34 1.82
N ARG A 97 -0.62 20.32 3.00
CA ARG A 97 -1.45 21.43 3.47
C ARG A 97 -0.88 21.97 4.76
#